data_f85f728db222d9dcd706655034d026e1
#
_entry.id   f85f728db222d9dcd706655034d026e1
#
_cell.length_a   1.000
_cell.length_b   1.000
_cell.length_c   1.000
_cell.angle_alpha   90.00
_cell.angle_beta   90.00
_cell.angle_gamma   90.00
#
_symmetry.space_group_name_H-M   'P 1'
#
loop_
_entity.id
_entity.type
_entity.pdbx_description
1 polymer ?
#
loop_
_entity_poly.entity_id
_entity_poly.type
_entity_poly.pdbx_seq_one_letter_code
_entity_poly.pdbx_strand_id
1 'polypeptide(L)'
;MKLNKSTVDAIPLTEKGQKIYRDAELIGFAVRVTNKSKTYIVERRHEGELYRVTIGKTTDIPATNARAKAQMILAKISNNEYEKPIKLKNVANPLDITVNEALQIYIDRNDFRPKTIRQYRKYFDLYLGWGNKKLFQISKQEVLDRFIEVSEVSESSANGAVSLLGTLWKYIHVLYSTDENPILKSNPVDIISVTRGWNKIASRDRHLHKDIIHKYYNAVLHYEDELNLENTARSNTHRDIVLMCMYTGCRKQEACCLKWADVDIKNGTLTFRDTKNGSDHTFPIGDHLHSILRERWLLRENDWVFPATKMPTSWNMHATKVDT
;
A
#
# COMPACT_ATOMS: atom_id res chain seq x y z
N MET A 1 -20.42 23.35 -17.99
CA MET A 1 -21.64 22.93 -17.28
C MET A 1 -21.25 22.06 -16.09
N LYS A 2 -22.05 22.03 -15.02
CA LYS A 2 -21.80 21.12 -13.88
C LYS A 2 -22.21 19.70 -14.29
N LEU A 3 -21.29 18.74 -14.16
CA LEU A 3 -21.54 17.33 -14.46
C LEU A 3 -22.20 16.64 -13.25
N ASN A 4 -23.52 16.58 -13.27
CA ASN A 4 -24.35 15.81 -12.35
C ASN A 4 -25.12 14.73 -13.13
N LYS A 5 -25.90 13.89 -12.44
CA LYS A 5 -26.64 12.79 -13.08
C LYS A 5 -27.50 13.29 -14.24
N SER A 6 -28.34 14.31 -14.00
CA SER A 6 -29.30 14.82 -15.00
C SER A 6 -28.60 15.45 -16.22
N THR A 7 -27.52 16.22 -16.00
CA THR A 7 -26.77 16.83 -17.11
C THR A 7 -26.00 15.80 -17.93
N VAL A 8 -25.44 14.75 -17.27
CA VAL A 8 -24.72 13.67 -17.96
C VAL A 8 -25.69 12.78 -18.75
N ASP A 9 -26.88 12.50 -18.21
CA ASP A 9 -27.90 11.71 -18.90
C ASP A 9 -28.41 12.44 -20.16
N ALA A 10 -28.53 13.77 -20.09
CA ALA A 10 -28.99 14.62 -21.21
C ALA A 10 -27.98 14.76 -22.37
N ILE A 11 -26.69 14.42 -22.16
CA ILE A 11 -25.68 14.50 -23.24
C ILE A 11 -25.98 13.40 -24.29
N PRO A 12 -26.17 13.72 -25.57
CA PRO A 12 -26.36 12.70 -26.61
C PRO A 12 -25.07 11.94 -26.90
N LEU A 13 -25.20 10.69 -27.34
CA LEU A 13 -24.05 9.92 -27.87
C LEU A 13 -23.59 10.58 -29.19
N THR A 14 -22.30 10.39 -29.52
CA THR A 14 -21.73 10.91 -30.77
C THR A 14 -21.98 9.93 -31.94
N GLU A 15 -22.23 10.41 -33.12
CA GLU A 15 -22.37 9.56 -34.30
C GLU A 15 -21.05 8.93 -34.71
N LYS A 16 -19.97 9.72 -34.70
CA LYS A 16 -18.58 9.26 -34.96
C LYS A 16 -17.58 9.93 -34.01
N GLY A 17 -16.49 9.22 -33.68
CA GLY A 17 -15.42 9.74 -32.89
C GLY A 17 -15.74 9.81 -31.39
N GLN A 18 -15.12 10.78 -30.71
CA GLN A 18 -15.36 11.05 -29.31
C GLN A 18 -15.49 12.54 -29.02
N LYS A 19 -16.32 12.90 -28.04
CA LYS A 19 -16.47 14.27 -27.54
C LYS A 19 -16.27 14.32 -26.04
N ILE A 20 -15.57 15.34 -25.56
CA ILE A 20 -15.27 15.51 -24.14
C ILE A 20 -16.02 16.73 -23.60
N TYR A 21 -16.85 16.50 -22.58
CA TYR A 21 -17.60 17.53 -21.87
C TYR A 21 -16.93 17.75 -20.51
N ARG A 22 -16.43 18.98 -20.29
CA ARG A 22 -15.67 19.34 -19.08
C ARG A 22 -16.60 19.90 -18.01
N ASP A 23 -16.31 19.53 -16.76
CA ASP A 23 -17.00 20.07 -15.60
C ASP A 23 -16.62 21.54 -15.37
N ALA A 24 -17.59 22.38 -15.02
CA ALA A 24 -17.36 23.80 -14.76
C ALA A 24 -16.82 24.10 -13.37
N GLU A 25 -17.06 23.23 -12.40
CA GLU A 25 -16.64 23.44 -10.99
C GLU A 25 -15.33 22.70 -10.67
N LEU A 26 -15.17 21.48 -11.15
CA LEU A 26 -13.98 20.67 -10.90
C LEU A 26 -13.12 20.63 -12.16
N ILE A 27 -12.16 21.56 -12.25
CA ILE A 27 -11.24 21.65 -13.40
C ILE A 27 -10.44 20.36 -13.50
N GLY A 28 -10.52 19.70 -14.68
CA GLY A 28 -9.88 18.42 -14.92
C GLY A 28 -10.82 17.22 -14.81
N PHE A 29 -12.04 17.38 -14.30
CA PHE A 29 -13.08 16.36 -14.37
C PHE A 29 -13.89 16.51 -15.66
N ALA A 30 -14.17 15.39 -16.35
CA ALA A 30 -14.90 15.41 -17.62
C ALA A 30 -15.66 14.10 -17.87
N VAL A 31 -16.58 14.16 -18.84
CA VAL A 31 -17.24 12.99 -19.42
C VAL A 31 -16.78 12.86 -20.86
N ARG A 32 -16.23 11.74 -21.21
CA ARG A 32 -15.94 11.34 -22.58
C ARG A 32 -17.13 10.57 -23.13
N VAL A 33 -17.66 11.03 -24.24
CA VAL A 33 -18.81 10.44 -24.94
C VAL A 33 -18.34 9.86 -26.25
N THR A 34 -18.76 8.64 -26.53
CA THR A 34 -18.54 7.93 -27.81
C THR A 34 -19.90 7.55 -28.42
N ASN A 35 -19.89 6.86 -29.55
CA ASN A 35 -21.11 6.32 -30.14
C ASN A 35 -21.72 5.14 -29.34
N LYS A 36 -21.03 4.60 -28.36
CA LYS A 36 -21.45 3.42 -27.56
C LYS A 36 -21.65 3.71 -26.07
N SER A 37 -20.91 4.68 -25.51
CA SER A 37 -20.89 4.87 -24.07
C SER A 37 -20.46 6.27 -23.65
N LYS A 38 -20.84 6.61 -22.41
CA LYS A 38 -20.36 7.79 -21.69
C LYS A 38 -19.46 7.31 -20.54
N THR A 39 -18.33 7.97 -20.34
CA THR A 39 -17.31 7.54 -19.36
C THR A 39 -16.77 8.76 -18.62
N TYR A 40 -16.77 8.71 -17.29
CA TYR A 40 -16.11 9.72 -16.46
C TYR A 40 -14.60 9.59 -16.59
N ILE A 41 -13.92 10.73 -16.77
CA ILE A 41 -12.47 10.82 -16.90
C ILE A 41 -11.94 12.00 -16.08
N VAL A 42 -10.67 11.90 -15.70
CA VAL A 42 -9.83 13.04 -15.34
C VAL A 42 -8.92 13.36 -16.52
N GLU A 43 -8.86 14.63 -16.92
CA GLU A 43 -7.95 15.14 -17.94
C GLU A 43 -7.31 16.43 -17.45
N ARG A 44 -6.01 16.39 -17.12
CA ARG A 44 -5.26 17.54 -16.62
C ARG A 44 -3.84 17.56 -17.15
N ARG A 45 -3.35 18.74 -17.49
CA ARG A 45 -1.93 18.98 -17.75
C ARG A 45 -1.23 19.42 -16.46
N HIS A 46 -0.13 18.79 -16.11
CA HIS A 46 0.70 19.13 -14.96
C HIS A 46 2.17 18.97 -15.35
N GLU A 47 3.00 19.97 -15.09
CA GLU A 47 4.43 20.01 -15.44
C GLU A 47 4.74 19.63 -16.91
N GLY A 48 3.90 20.11 -17.85
CA GLY A 48 4.05 19.82 -19.28
C GLY A 48 3.47 18.48 -19.73
N GLU A 49 3.12 17.58 -18.81
CA GLU A 49 2.62 16.26 -19.08
C GLU A 49 1.08 16.19 -19.04
N LEU A 50 0.48 15.44 -19.98
CA LEU A 50 -0.98 15.25 -20.03
C LEU A 50 -1.36 13.99 -19.29
N TYR A 51 -2.14 14.15 -18.22
CA TYR A 51 -2.78 13.05 -17.48
C TYR A 51 -4.21 12.86 -17.96
N ARG A 52 -4.51 11.65 -18.45
CA ARG A 52 -5.88 11.26 -18.81
C ARG A 52 -6.21 9.93 -18.14
N VAL A 53 -7.08 9.98 -17.13
CA VAL A 53 -7.42 8.83 -16.28
C VAL A 53 -8.89 8.48 -16.45
N THR A 54 -9.20 7.22 -16.70
CA THR A 54 -10.58 6.74 -16.76
C THR A 54 -11.07 6.36 -15.36
N ILE A 55 -12.20 6.91 -14.92
CA ILE A 55 -12.80 6.62 -13.61
C ILE A 55 -13.79 5.45 -13.73
N GLY A 56 -14.62 5.44 -14.77
CA GLY A 56 -15.61 4.38 -15.02
C GLY A 56 -16.76 4.85 -15.87
N LYS A 57 -17.63 3.92 -16.31
CA LYS A 57 -18.80 4.24 -17.11
C LYS A 57 -19.84 4.97 -16.26
N THR A 58 -20.60 5.86 -16.90
CA THR A 58 -21.67 6.62 -16.23
C THR A 58 -22.85 5.74 -15.79
N THR A 59 -22.99 4.55 -16.37
CA THR A 59 -23.95 3.51 -15.98
C THR A 59 -23.58 2.82 -14.68
N ASP A 60 -22.27 2.72 -14.38
CA ASP A 60 -21.73 1.87 -13.31
C ASP A 60 -21.40 2.70 -12.05
N ILE A 61 -21.14 3.99 -12.22
CA ILE A 61 -20.70 4.89 -11.14
C ILE A 61 -21.58 6.14 -11.10
N PRO A 62 -22.20 6.45 -9.95
CA PRO A 62 -22.91 7.72 -9.74
C PRO A 62 -22.00 8.94 -9.95
N ALA A 63 -22.54 10.03 -10.48
CA ALA A 63 -21.77 11.26 -10.75
C ALA A 63 -21.08 11.84 -9.51
N THR A 64 -21.70 11.72 -8.33
CA THR A 64 -21.14 12.14 -7.04
C THR A 64 -19.90 11.35 -6.67
N ASN A 65 -19.96 10.03 -6.81
CA ASN A 65 -18.82 9.13 -6.52
C ASN A 65 -17.70 9.31 -7.55
N ALA A 66 -18.04 9.52 -8.82
CA ALA A 66 -17.08 9.83 -9.86
C ALA A 66 -16.36 11.15 -9.59
N ARG A 67 -17.07 12.19 -9.12
CA ARG A 67 -16.51 13.49 -8.73
C ARG A 67 -15.54 13.35 -7.55
N ALA A 68 -15.91 12.63 -6.51
CA ALA A 68 -15.03 12.37 -5.36
C ALA A 68 -13.75 11.64 -5.77
N LYS A 69 -13.86 10.60 -6.60
CA LYS A 69 -12.69 9.92 -7.17
C LYS A 69 -11.82 10.83 -8.04
N ALA A 70 -12.47 11.72 -8.83
CA ALA A 70 -11.74 12.70 -9.62
C ALA A 70 -10.93 13.67 -8.76
N GLN A 71 -11.50 14.17 -7.66
CA GLN A 71 -10.79 15.04 -6.71
C GLN A 71 -9.55 14.36 -6.13
N MET A 72 -9.66 13.11 -5.69
CA MET A 72 -8.52 12.33 -5.18
C MET A 72 -7.42 12.14 -6.24
N ILE A 73 -7.79 11.85 -7.49
CA ILE A 73 -6.85 11.69 -8.59
C ILE A 73 -6.16 13.03 -8.91
N LEU A 74 -6.92 14.13 -8.96
CA LEU A 74 -6.39 15.45 -9.24
C LEU A 74 -5.44 15.94 -8.14
N ALA A 75 -5.74 15.66 -6.88
CA ALA A 75 -4.85 15.93 -5.75
C ALA A 75 -3.52 15.17 -5.90
N LYS A 76 -3.57 13.87 -6.20
CA LYS A 76 -2.36 13.07 -6.44
C LYS A 76 -1.52 13.59 -7.61
N ILE A 77 -2.17 14.03 -8.70
CA ILE A 77 -1.45 14.63 -9.85
C ILE A 77 -0.77 15.93 -9.42
N SER A 78 -1.47 16.80 -8.68
CA SER A 78 -0.92 18.08 -8.23
C SER A 78 0.25 17.93 -7.25
N ASN A 79 0.28 16.84 -6.49
CA ASN A 79 1.35 16.54 -5.53
C ASN A 79 2.47 15.68 -6.12
N ASN A 80 2.49 15.44 -7.43
CA ASN A 80 3.42 14.52 -8.10
C ASN A 80 3.39 13.07 -7.55
N GLU A 81 2.27 12.68 -6.91
CA GLU A 81 2.07 11.35 -6.32
C GLU A 81 1.30 10.41 -7.27
N TYR A 82 0.81 10.92 -8.40
CA TYR A 82 0.05 10.13 -9.36
C TYR A 82 1.00 9.40 -10.31
N GLU A 83 1.18 8.12 -10.08
CA GLU A 83 1.81 7.24 -11.05
C GLU A 83 0.80 6.90 -12.15
N LYS A 84 1.10 7.29 -13.41
CA LYS A 84 0.29 6.85 -14.55
C LYS A 84 0.24 5.34 -14.57
N PRO A 85 -0.96 4.70 -14.54
CA PRO A 85 -1.02 3.28 -14.81
C PRO A 85 -0.37 3.05 -16.17
N ILE A 86 0.64 2.20 -16.21
CA ILE A 86 1.24 1.77 -17.47
C ILE A 86 0.06 1.17 -18.26
N LYS A 87 -0.43 1.93 -19.25
CA LYS A 87 -1.36 1.36 -20.20
C LYS A 87 -0.59 0.22 -20.82
N LEU A 88 -0.99 -1.00 -20.48
CA LEU A 88 -0.60 -2.15 -21.28
C LEU A 88 -1.04 -1.78 -22.70
N LYS A 89 -0.14 -1.22 -23.47
CA LYS A 89 -0.20 -1.30 -24.93
C LYS A 89 -0.51 -2.76 -25.15
N ASN A 90 -1.45 -3.07 -26.02
CA ASN A 90 -1.59 -4.43 -26.53
C ASN A 90 -0.15 -4.90 -26.74
N VAL A 91 0.35 -5.74 -25.83
CA VAL A 91 1.74 -6.19 -25.87
C VAL A 91 1.78 -7.05 -27.10
N ALA A 92 2.27 -6.50 -28.20
CA ALA A 92 2.28 -7.17 -29.48
C ALA A 92 3.03 -8.50 -29.39
N ASN A 93 3.96 -8.59 -28.45
CA ASN A 93 4.69 -9.83 -28.14
C ASN A 93 4.87 -9.92 -26.59
N PRO A 94 4.26 -10.90 -25.92
CA PRO A 94 4.44 -11.13 -24.48
C PRO A 94 5.88 -11.32 -24.04
N LEU A 95 6.76 -11.77 -24.95
CA LEU A 95 8.20 -11.96 -24.68
C LEU A 95 8.96 -10.62 -24.48
N ASP A 96 8.37 -9.51 -24.88
CA ASP A 96 8.95 -8.18 -24.74
C ASP A 96 8.57 -7.47 -23.43
N ILE A 97 7.72 -8.08 -22.59
CA ILE A 97 7.31 -7.53 -21.31
C ILE A 97 8.53 -7.37 -20.41
N THR A 98 8.74 -6.15 -19.90
CA THR A 98 9.76 -5.85 -18.90
C THR A 98 9.32 -6.28 -17.50
N VAL A 99 10.28 -6.39 -16.58
CA VAL A 99 10.00 -6.72 -15.17
C VAL A 99 9.06 -5.67 -14.52
N ASN A 100 9.26 -4.38 -14.79
CA ASN A 100 8.39 -3.33 -14.28
C ASN A 100 6.98 -3.41 -14.84
N GLU A 101 6.83 -3.70 -16.14
CA GLU A 101 5.51 -3.91 -16.75
C GLU A 101 4.81 -5.14 -16.16
N ALA A 102 5.55 -6.24 -15.97
CA ALA A 102 5.04 -7.45 -15.33
C ALA A 102 4.58 -7.17 -13.88
N LEU A 103 5.38 -6.43 -13.11
CA LEU A 103 5.03 -6.01 -11.76
C LEU A 103 3.76 -5.14 -11.75
N GLN A 104 3.65 -4.18 -12.68
CA GLN A 104 2.49 -3.32 -12.76
C GLN A 104 1.22 -4.11 -13.13
N ILE A 105 1.31 -5.05 -14.11
CA ILE A 105 0.20 -5.96 -14.44
C ILE A 105 -0.24 -6.75 -13.21
N TYR A 106 0.73 -7.25 -12.44
CA TYR A 106 0.47 -8.03 -11.24
C TYR A 106 -0.20 -7.20 -10.14
N ILE A 107 0.26 -5.95 -9.94
CA ILE A 107 -0.33 -5.03 -8.95
C ILE A 107 -1.76 -4.62 -9.35
N ASP A 108 -1.99 -4.27 -10.62
CA ASP A 108 -3.29 -3.76 -11.09
C ASP A 108 -4.42 -4.79 -11.02
N ARG A 109 -4.05 -6.08 -10.99
CA ARG A 109 -5.01 -7.20 -10.96
C ARG A 109 -5.18 -7.83 -9.57
N ASN A 110 -4.45 -7.35 -8.58
CA ASN A 110 -4.51 -7.85 -7.21
C ASN A 110 -4.69 -6.68 -6.25
N ASP A 111 -5.48 -6.90 -5.22
CA ASP A 111 -5.71 -5.91 -4.16
C ASP A 111 -4.60 -5.99 -3.10
N PHE A 112 -3.44 -5.41 -3.41
CA PHE A 112 -2.32 -5.36 -2.49
C PHE A 112 -2.38 -4.12 -1.60
N ARG A 113 -2.05 -4.30 -0.32
CA ARG A 113 -1.85 -3.18 0.59
C ARG A 113 -0.68 -2.29 0.11
N PRO A 114 -0.76 -0.95 0.28
CA PRO A 114 0.28 -0.02 -0.21
C PRO A 114 1.70 -0.37 0.26
N LYS A 115 1.85 -0.92 1.48
CA LYS A 115 3.14 -1.38 2.01
C LYS A 115 3.72 -2.54 1.20
N THR A 116 2.88 -3.46 0.73
CA THR A 116 3.30 -4.60 -0.12
C THR A 116 3.79 -4.10 -1.46
N ILE A 117 3.05 -3.17 -2.08
CA ILE A 117 3.45 -2.56 -3.36
C ILE A 117 4.80 -1.85 -3.25
N ARG A 118 5.00 -1.05 -2.18
CA ARG A 118 6.30 -0.40 -1.93
C ARG A 118 7.43 -1.40 -1.75
N GLN A 119 7.17 -2.51 -1.06
CA GLN A 119 8.18 -3.57 -0.87
C GLN A 119 8.51 -4.26 -2.20
N TYR A 120 7.52 -4.52 -3.06
CA TYR A 120 7.73 -5.12 -4.38
C TYR A 120 8.58 -4.23 -5.29
N ARG A 121 8.28 -2.93 -5.34
CA ARG A 121 9.10 -1.97 -6.09
C ARG A 121 10.53 -1.91 -5.55
N LYS A 122 10.69 -1.84 -4.23
CA LYS A 122 12.00 -1.86 -3.59
C LYS A 122 12.84 -3.08 -3.99
N TYR A 123 12.22 -4.25 -4.14
CA TYR A 123 12.93 -5.45 -4.58
C TYR A 123 13.54 -5.28 -5.97
N PHE A 124 12.84 -4.69 -6.92
CA PHE A 124 13.34 -4.52 -8.27
C PHE A 124 14.24 -3.30 -8.44
N ASP A 125 13.94 -2.20 -7.79
CA ASP A 125 14.73 -0.97 -7.93
C ASP A 125 16.07 -1.05 -7.18
N LEU A 126 16.05 -1.54 -5.94
CA LEU A 126 17.23 -1.52 -5.07
C LEU A 126 18.04 -2.80 -5.12
N TYR A 127 17.39 -3.98 -5.19
CA TYR A 127 18.11 -5.25 -5.04
C TYR A 127 18.42 -5.91 -6.39
N LEU A 128 17.46 -6.00 -7.31
CA LEU A 128 17.71 -6.65 -8.60
C LEU A 128 18.25 -5.71 -9.67
N GLY A 129 17.78 -4.46 -9.72
CA GLY A 129 18.16 -3.49 -10.75
C GLY A 129 17.67 -3.86 -12.15
N TRP A 130 16.66 -4.73 -12.27
CA TRP A 130 16.21 -5.31 -13.54
C TRP A 130 14.88 -4.76 -14.05
N GLY A 131 14.43 -3.64 -13.54
CA GLY A 131 13.11 -3.08 -13.87
C GLY A 131 12.85 -2.98 -15.38
N ASN A 132 13.84 -2.56 -16.16
CA ASN A 132 13.74 -2.39 -17.62
C ASN A 132 14.16 -3.64 -18.41
N LYS A 133 14.59 -4.73 -17.74
CA LYS A 133 14.97 -5.95 -18.40
C LYS A 133 13.75 -6.75 -18.83
N LYS A 134 13.79 -7.36 -19.99
CA LYS A 134 12.70 -8.23 -20.48
C LYS A 134 12.62 -9.49 -19.62
N LEU A 135 11.44 -9.75 -19.05
CA LEU A 135 11.21 -10.82 -18.07
C LEU A 135 11.62 -12.20 -18.61
N PHE A 136 11.25 -12.50 -19.87
CA PHE A 136 11.54 -13.80 -20.49
C PHE A 136 12.93 -13.90 -21.10
N GLN A 137 13.77 -12.88 -20.97
CA GLN A 137 15.18 -12.90 -21.39
C GLN A 137 16.14 -13.10 -20.22
N ILE A 138 15.63 -13.08 -18.98
CA ILE A 138 16.44 -13.33 -17.79
C ILE A 138 16.82 -14.82 -17.78
N SER A 139 18.12 -15.08 -17.73
CA SER A 139 18.66 -16.44 -17.70
C SER A 139 18.77 -16.99 -16.28
N LYS A 140 18.87 -18.32 -16.17
CA LYS A 140 19.11 -19.02 -14.89
C LYS A 140 20.41 -18.57 -14.22
N GLN A 141 21.47 -18.37 -15.02
CA GLN A 141 22.77 -17.95 -14.52
C GLN A 141 22.69 -16.54 -13.91
N GLU A 142 22.07 -15.60 -14.60
CA GLU A 142 21.89 -14.22 -14.10
C GLU A 142 21.09 -14.20 -12.79
N VAL A 143 20.06 -15.05 -12.66
CA VAL A 143 19.29 -15.16 -11.40
C VAL A 143 20.19 -15.68 -10.27
N LEU A 144 21.00 -16.72 -10.55
CA LEU A 144 21.90 -17.30 -9.55
C LEU A 144 22.95 -16.29 -9.09
N ASP A 145 23.63 -15.63 -10.02
CA ASP A 145 24.69 -14.66 -9.75
C ASP A 145 24.13 -13.48 -8.94
N ARG A 146 22.98 -12.94 -9.36
CA ARG A 146 22.34 -11.82 -8.66
C ARG A 146 21.79 -12.21 -7.29
N PHE A 147 21.30 -13.43 -7.16
CA PHE A 147 20.85 -13.95 -5.86
C PHE A 147 22.00 -14.03 -4.87
N ILE A 148 23.17 -14.52 -5.29
CA ILE A 148 24.37 -14.60 -4.45
C ILE A 148 24.80 -13.18 -4.03
N GLU A 149 24.95 -12.27 -5.00
CA GLU A 149 25.34 -10.87 -4.75
C GLU A 149 24.42 -10.15 -3.74
N VAL A 150 23.09 -10.29 -3.93
CA VAL A 150 22.11 -9.68 -3.02
C VAL A 150 22.12 -10.34 -1.66
N SER A 151 22.42 -11.64 -1.59
CA SER A 151 22.50 -12.39 -0.32
C SER A 151 23.62 -11.89 0.58
N GLU A 152 24.73 -11.42 0.02
CA GLU A 152 25.82 -10.79 0.79
C GLU A 152 25.35 -9.51 1.52
N VAL A 153 24.40 -8.80 0.94
CA VAL A 153 23.82 -7.58 1.54
C VAL A 153 22.67 -7.93 2.48
N SER A 154 21.77 -8.82 2.06
CA SER A 154 20.58 -9.21 2.84
C SER A 154 19.95 -10.50 2.30
N GLU A 155 20.18 -11.60 2.97
CA GLU A 155 19.62 -12.91 2.66
C GLU A 155 18.07 -12.88 2.53
N SER A 156 17.40 -12.20 3.45
CA SER A 156 15.94 -12.09 3.43
C SER A 156 15.43 -11.30 2.23
N SER A 157 16.16 -10.25 1.82
CA SER A 157 15.81 -9.45 0.65
C SER A 157 16.10 -10.21 -0.66
N ALA A 158 17.18 -10.99 -0.71
CA ALA A 158 17.48 -11.88 -1.83
C ALA A 158 16.36 -12.90 -2.04
N ASN A 159 15.98 -13.62 -0.98
CA ASN A 159 14.87 -14.57 -1.02
C ASN A 159 13.57 -13.89 -1.50
N GLY A 160 13.24 -12.73 -0.93
CA GLY A 160 12.01 -11.99 -1.27
C GLY A 160 11.98 -11.50 -2.72
N ALA A 161 13.08 -10.90 -3.18
CA ALA A 161 13.18 -10.34 -4.53
C ALA A 161 13.13 -11.41 -5.62
N VAL A 162 13.91 -12.47 -5.45
CA VAL A 162 13.95 -13.57 -6.43
C VAL A 162 12.66 -14.39 -6.39
N SER A 163 12.05 -14.62 -5.23
CA SER A 163 10.74 -15.27 -5.13
C SER A 163 9.65 -14.46 -5.85
N LEU A 164 9.65 -13.13 -5.72
CA LEU A 164 8.71 -12.27 -6.44
C LEU A 164 8.95 -12.33 -7.95
N LEU A 165 10.21 -12.31 -8.40
CA LEU A 165 10.54 -12.49 -9.82
C LEU A 165 9.94 -13.79 -10.37
N GLY A 166 10.10 -14.90 -9.66
CA GLY A 166 9.52 -16.19 -10.02
C GLY A 166 7.99 -16.18 -10.07
N THR A 167 7.37 -15.45 -9.14
CA THR A 167 5.92 -15.25 -9.12
C THR A 167 5.44 -14.45 -10.33
N LEU A 168 6.12 -13.35 -10.67
CA LEU A 168 5.79 -12.55 -11.85
C LEU A 168 5.96 -13.36 -13.12
N TRP A 169 7.06 -14.12 -13.20
CA TRP A 169 7.31 -14.99 -14.36
C TRP A 169 6.15 -15.98 -14.57
N LYS A 170 5.75 -16.71 -13.53
CA LYS A 170 4.62 -17.65 -13.59
C LYS A 170 3.32 -16.96 -13.93
N TYR A 171 3.06 -15.80 -13.32
CA TYR A 171 1.83 -15.03 -13.53
C TYR A 171 1.70 -14.58 -14.99
N ILE A 172 2.75 -13.96 -15.55
CA ILE A 172 2.77 -13.50 -16.94
C ILE A 172 2.74 -14.68 -17.92
N HIS A 173 3.45 -15.77 -17.60
CA HIS A 173 3.42 -16.98 -18.40
C HIS A 173 1.99 -17.53 -18.52
N VAL A 174 1.29 -17.73 -17.41
CA VAL A 174 -0.11 -18.24 -17.42
C VAL A 174 -1.06 -17.27 -18.12
N LEU A 175 -0.84 -15.96 -17.96
CA LEU A 175 -1.72 -14.94 -18.51
C LEU A 175 -1.64 -14.84 -20.04
N TYR A 176 -0.47 -15.05 -20.62
CA TYR A 176 -0.19 -14.81 -22.03
C TYR A 176 0.21 -16.07 -22.84
N SER A 177 0.47 -17.20 -22.19
CA SER A 177 0.69 -18.45 -22.87
C SER A 177 -0.67 -19.05 -23.28
N THR A 178 -0.87 -19.25 -24.56
CA THR A 178 -2.08 -19.89 -25.11
C THR A 178 -1.71 -21.15 -25.88
N ASP A 179 -2.70 -22.00 -26.16
CA ASP A 179 -2.47 -23.22 -26.95
C ASP A 179 -1.97 -22.89 -28.37
N GLU A 180 -2.39 -21.73 -28.92
CA GLU A 180 -1.98 -21.26 -30.24
C GLU A 180 -0.59 -20.60 -30.21
N ASN A 181 -0.21 -19.96 -29.11
CA ASN A 181 1.05 -19.25 -28.88
C ASN A 181 1.67 -19.59 -27.52
N PRO A 182 2.21 -20.81 -27.34
CA PRO A 182 2.78 -21.19 -26.06
C PRO A 182 4.13 -20.51 -25.82
N ILE A 183 4.31 -19.99 -24.60
CA ILE A 183 5.62 -19.50 -24.13
C ILE A 183 6.44 -20.69 -23.66
N LEU A 184 7.29 -21.21 -24.54
CA LEU A 184 8.12 -22.40 -24.30
C LEU A 184 9.40 -22.08 -23.50
N LYS A 185 9.28 -21.35 -22.37
CA LYS A 185 10.42 -21.01 -21.50
C LYS A 185 10.18 -21.50 -20.07
N SER A 186 11.22 -22.08 -19.47
CA SER A 186 11.19 -22.45 -18.05
C SER A 186 11.43 -21.23 -17.17
N ASN A 187 10.86 -21.25 -15.95
CA ASN A 187 11.10 -20.20 -14.98
C ASN A 187 12.58 -20.20 -14.56
N PRO A 188 13.32 -19.09 -14.76
CA PRO A 188 14.74 -19.04 -14.41
C PRO A 188 15.02 -19.15 -12.92
N VAL A 189 14.03 -18.79 -12.07
CA VAL A 189 14.14 -18.84 -10.61
C VAL A 189 14.17 -20.27 -10.09
N ASP A 190 13.68 -21.27 -10.85
CA ASP A 190 13.66 -22.65 -10.41
C ASP A 190 15.07 -23.20 -10.12
N ILE A 191 16.13 -22.58 -10.71
CA ILE A 191 17.51 -22.95 -10.42
C ILE A 191 17.83 -22.87 -8.92
N ILE A 192 17.32 -21.86 -8.21
CA ILE A 192 17.56 -21.70 -6.77
C ILE A 192 16.98 -22.86 -5.97
N SER A 193 15.78 -23.32 -6.34
CA SER A 193 15.14 -24.46 -5.69
C SER A 193 15.84 -25.79 -6.00
N VAL A 194 16.24 -25.99 -7.27
CA VAL A 194 16.92 -27.21 -7.71
C VAL A 194 18.30 -27.35 -7.05
N THR A 195 19.02 -26.26 -6.93
CA THR A 195 20.33 -26.22 -6.25
C THR A 195 20.24 -26.16 -4.72
N ARG A 196 19.03 -26.12 -4.15
CA ARG A 196 18.76 -25.89 -2.72
C ARG A 196 19.43 -24.63 -2.18
N GLY A 197 19.57 -23.63 -3.04
CA GLY A 197 20.33 -22.40 -2.79
C GLY A 197 19.57 -21.32 -1.99
N TRP A 198 18.30 -21.52 -1.63
CA TRP A 198 17.56 -20.53 -0.81
C TRP A 198 18.23 -20.32 0.53
N ASN A 199 18.39 -19.03 0.92
CA ASN A 199 18.96 -18.67 2.20
C ASN A 199 18.06 -19.17 3.34
N LYS A 200 18.66 -19.81 4.33
CA LYS A 200 17.96 -20.30 5.53
C LYS A 200 17.85 -19.17 6.55
N ILE A 201 16.71 -18.48 6.56
CA ILE A 201 16.48 -17.41 7.52
C ILE A 201 15.96 -18.02 8.83
N ALA A 202 16.79 -17.95 9.88
CA ALA A 202 16.36 -18.38 11.19
C ALA A 202 15.19 -17.52 11.70
N SER A 203 14.20 -18.15 12.30
CA SER A 203 13.14 -17.44 13.01
C SER A 203 13.74 -16.68 14.19
N ARG A 204 13.24 -15.47 14.46
CA ARG A 204 13.63 -14.73 15.66
C ARG A 204 12.96 -15.37 16.86
N ASP A 205 13.76 -15.93 17.74
CA ASP A 205 13.32 -16.53 19.02
C ASP A 205 13.65 -15.61 20.21
N ARG A 206 13.53 -14.31 20.01
CA ARG A 206 13.75 -13.35 21.08
C ARG A 206 12.44 -13.10 21.82
N HIS A 207 12.41 -13.48 23.07
CA HIS A 207 11.33 -13.20 24.00
C HIS A 207 11.87 -12.69 25.32
N LEU A 208 11.05 -12.01 26.08
CA LEU A 208 11.40 -11.58 27.43
C LEU A 208 11.25 -12.77 28.38
N HIS A 209 12.35 -13.23 28.94
CA HIS A 209 12.34 -14.24 29.98
C HIS A 209 11.66 -13.71 31.26
N LYS A 210 11.05 -14.61 32.03
CA LYS A 210 10.36 -14.27 33.29
C LYS A 210 11.24 -13.45 34.25
N ASP A 211 12.52 -13.75 34.28
CA ASP A 211 13.49 -13.11 35.20
C ASP A 211 13.77 -11.65 34.87
N ILE A 212 13.57 -11.26 33.58
CA ILE A 212 13.88 -9.90 33.13
C ILE A 212 12.60 -9.09 32.78
N ILE A 213 11.44 -9.73 32.70
CA ILE A 213 10.20 -9.04 32.29
C ILE A 213 9.85 -7.91 33.26
N HIS A 214 10.07 -8.11 34.58
CA HIS A 214 9.82 -7.09 35.58
C HIS A 214 10.77 -5.88 35.42
N LYS A 215 12.06 -6.14 35.17
CA LYS A 215 13.04 -5.07 34.93
C LYS A 215 12.72 -4.29 33.68
N TYR A 216 12.35 -5.00 32.62
CA TYR A 216 11.91 -4.37 31.35
C TYR A 216 10.66 -3.51 31.55
N TYR A 217 9.65 -4.05 32.22
CA TYR A 217 8.42 -3.33 32.52
C TYR A 217 8.69 -2.05 33.30
N ASN A 218 9.50 -2.12 34.36
CA ASN A 218 9.87 -0.92 35.13
C ASN A 218 10.66 0.09 34.31
N ALA A 219 11.56 -0.36 33.43
CA ALA A 219 12.28 0.53 32.52
C ALA A 219 11.31 1.23 31.55
N VAL A 220 10.30 0.52 31.04
CA VAL A 220 9.27 1.11 30.18
C VAL A 220 8.42 2.12 30.94
N LEU A 221 8.00 1.81 32.16
CA LEU A 221 7.20 2.76 32.99
C LEU A 221 7.93 4.07 33.26
N HIS A 222 9.25 4.04 33.44
CA HIS A 222 10.07 5.21 33.71
C HIS A 222 10.72 5.81 32.45
N TYR A 223 10.33 5.31 31.25
CA TYR A 223 10.79 5.87 30.00
C TYR A 223 10.13 7.23 29.76
N GLU A 224 10.93 8.26 29.69
CA GLU A 224 10.51 9.60 29.29
C GLU A 224 10.83 9.81 27.82
N ASP A 225 9.85 10.34 27.07
CA ASP A 225 10.09 10.71 25.68
C ASP A 225 11.07 11.89 25.64
N GLU A 226 12.13 11.78 24.86
CA GLU A 226 13.20 12.80 24.72
C GLU A 226 12.67 14.21 24.37
N LEU A 227 11.46 14.28 23.83
CA LEU A 227 10.81 15.54 23.44
C LEU A 227 10.12 16.28 24.58
N ASN A 228 10.08 15.70 25.80
CA ASN A 228 9.50 16.27 27.01
C ASN A 228 8.25 17.14 26.77
N LEU A 229 7.29 16.61 26.02
CA LEU A 229 6.04 17.27 25.66
C LEU A 229 5.03 17.11 26.80
N GLU A 230 5.31 17.73 27.94
CA GLU A 230 4.42 17.67 29.11
C GLU A 230 2.99 18.06 28.78
N ASN A 231 2.03 17.30 29.30
CA ASN A 231 0.59 17.55 29.21
C ASN A 231 0.02 17.71 27.79
N THR A 232 0.54 16.99 26.82
CA THR A 232 -0.02 16.94 25.47
C THR A 232 -0.44 15.52 25.10
N ALA A 233 -1.29 15.37 24.08
CA ALA A 233 -1.64 14.06 23.52
C ALA A 233 -0.43 13.25 23.03
N ARG A 234 0.72 13.91 22.86
CA ARG A 234 1.98 13.31 22.40
C ARG A 234 2.92 12.90 23.52
N SER A 235 2.65 13.34 24.76
CA SER A 235 3.43 12.94 25.92
C SER A 235 3.41 11.44 26.09
N ASN A 236 4.58 10.85 26.40
CA ASN A 236 4.73 9.43 26.69
C ASN A 236 4.17 8.47 25.61
N THR A 237 4.02 8.94 24.37
CA THR A 237 3.43 8.14 23.28
C THR A 237 4.17 6.83 23.04
N HIS A 238 5.51 6.83 23.03
CA HIS A 238 6.30 5.62 22.80
C HIS A 238 6.15 4.63 23.96
N ARG A 239 6.22 5.11 25.22
CA ARG A 239 5.97 4.32 26.42
C ARG A 239 4.61 3.62 26.34
N ASP A 240 3.58 4.37 26.06
CA ASP A 240 2.21 3.89 26.11
C ASP A 240 1.90 2.91 24.95
N ILE A 241 2.53 3.09 23.77
CA ILE A 241 2.48 2.10 22.68
C ILE A 241 3.12 0.78 23.10
N VAL A 242 4.29 0.82 23.77
CA VAL A 242 4.95 -0.39 24.26
C VAL A 242 4.09 -1.09 25.30
N LEU A 243 3.53 -0.35 26.26
CA LEU A 243 2.61 -0.90 27.27
C LEU A 243 1.35 -1.49 26.62
N MET A 244 0.76 -0.80 25.63
CA MET A 244 -0.36 -1.35 24.84
C MET A 244 0.00 -2.71 24.24
N CYS A 245 1.14 -2.81 23.57
CA CYS A 245 1.61 -4.06 22.98
C CYS A 245 1.86 -5.14 24.06
N MET A 246 2.38 -4.77 25.22
CA MET A 246 2.62 -5.72 26.33
C MET A 246 1.32 -6.26 26.92
N TYR A 247 0.32 -5.42 27.12
CA TYR A 247 -0.95 -5.82 27.74
C TYR A 247 -1.89 -6.58 26.79
N THR A 248 -1.86 -6.27 25.49
CA THR A 248 -2.80 -6.84 24.52
C THR A 248 -2.18 -7.87 23.58
N GLY A 249 -0.86 -7.93 23.48
CA GLY A 249 -0.18 -8.73 22.46
C GLY A 249 -0.37 -8.24 21.03
N CYS A 250 -0.92 -7.05 20.84
CA CYS A 250 -1.17 -6.48 19.51
C CYS A 250 0.14 -6.19 18.77
N ARG A 251 0.04 -6.14 17.44
CA ARG A 251 1.20 -5.72 16.65
C ARG A 251 1.41 -4.21 16.78
N LYS A 252 2.68 -3.78 16.75
CA LYS A 252 3.04 -2.36 16.79
C LYS A 252 2.15 -1.49 15.89
N GLN A 253 1.89 -1.93 14.66
CA GLN A 253 1.09 -1.16 13.71
C GLN A 253 -0.39 -1.06 14.13
N GLU A 254 -0.93 -2.11 14.74
CA GLU A 254 -2.30 -2.12 15.27
C GLU A 254 -2.44 -1.08 16.40
N ALA A 255 -1.46 -1.02 17.32
CA ALA A 255 -1.42 0.02 18.33
C ALA A 255 -1.30 1.42 17.73
N CYS A 256 -0.33 1.66 16.82
CA CYS A 256 -0.11 2.97 16.19
C CYS A 256 -1.29 3.46 15.34
N CYS A 257 -2.13 2.56 14.84
CA CYS A 257 -3.31 2.89 14.03
C CYS A 257 -4.63 2.85 14.81
N LEU A 258 -4.58 2.76 16.15
CA LEU A 258 -5.77 2.74 16.99
C LEU A 258 -6.42 4.12 17.04
N LYS A 259 -7.73 4.17 16.76
CA LYS A 259 -8.54 5.38 16.83
C LYS A 259 -9.39 5.40 18.08
N TRP A 260 -9.74 6.59 18.55
CA TRP A 260 -10.66 6.75 19.68
C TRP A 260 -12.06 6.19 19.41
N ALA A 261 -12.50 6.17 18.15
CA ALA A 261 -13.76 5.54 17.76
C ALA A 261 -13.79 4.03 18.01
N ASP A 262 -12.63 3.40 18.14
CA ASP A 262 -12.47 1.96 18.36
C ASP A 262 -12.14 1.64 19.84
N VAL A 263 -12.20 2.62 20.74
CA VAL A 263 -11.94 2.48 22.19
C VAL A 263 -13.19 2.86 22.97
N ASP A 264 -13.82 1.89 23.60
CA ASP A 264 -14.93 2.12 24.53
C ASP A 264 -14.42 2.13 25.96
N ILE A 265 -14.05 3.34 26.43
CA ILE A 265 -13.53 3.53 27.79
C ILE A 265 -14.59 3.19 28.83
N LYS A 266 -15.88 3.45 28.55
CA LYS A 266 -16.97 3.21 29.51
C LYS A 266 -17.20 1.72 29.77
N ASN A 267 -17.18 0.92 28.70
CA ASN A 267 -17.40 -0.53 28.79
C ASN A 267 -16.09 -1.32 28.90
N GLY A 268 -14.93 -0.63 28.90
CA GLY A 268 -13.62 -1.26 29.04
C GLY A 268 -13.26 -2.20 27.89
N THR A 269 -13.49 -1.80 26.63
CA THR A 269 -13.13 -2.60 25.47
C THR A 269 -12.43 -1.75 24.41
N LEU A 270 -11.58 -2.39 23.59
CA LEU A 270 -10.99 -1.79 22.40
C LEU A 270 -11.01 -2.77 21.23
N THR A 271 -11.05 -2.25 20.02
CA THR A 271 -11.11 -3.04 18.79
C THR A 271 -9.99 -2.68 17.85
N PHE A 272 -9.14 -3.64 17.49
CA PHE A 272 -8.18 -3.48 16.40
C PHE A 272 -8.86 -3.87 15.09
N ARG A 273 -9.00 -2.88 14.19
CA ARG A 273 -9.64 -3.07 12.89
C ARG A 273 -8.65 -3.55 11.84
N ASP A 274 -9.18 -4.29 10.85
CA ASP A 274 -8.44 -4.73 9.65
C ASP A 274 -7.02 -5.22 9.98
N THR A 275 -6.91 -6.17 10.91
CA THR A 275 -5.63 -6.75 11.30
C THR A 275 -4.95 -7.43 10.10
N LYS A 276 -3.74 -7.92 10.25
CA LYS A 276 -2.99 -8.57 9.16
C LYS A 276 -3.79 -9.68 8.44
N ASN A 277 -4.72 -10.30 9.15
CA ASN A 277 -5.57 -11.39 8.61
C ASN A 277 -6.91 -10.89 8.06
N GLY A 278 -7.14 -9.57 8.02
CA GLY A 278 -8.40 -8.97 7.52
C GLY A 278 -9.58 -9.09 8.49
N SER A 279 -9.35 -9.46 9.75
CA SER A 279 -10.40 -9.58 10.78
C SER A 279 -10.24 -8.50 11.85
N ASP A 280 -11.38 -8.09 12.45
CA ASP A 280 -11.40 -7.24 13.62
C ASP A 280 -11.21 -8.06 14.88
N HIS A 281 -10.45 -7.54 15.85
CA HIS A 281 -10.26 -8.16 17.15
C HIS A 281 -10.62 -7.20 18.26
N THR A 282 -11.60 -7.57 19.08
CA THR A 282 -12.02 -6.81 20.27
C THR A 282 -11.42 -7.44 21.52
N PHE A 283 -10.80 -6.62 22.36
CA PHE A 283 -10.15 -7.00 23.61
C PHE A 283 -10.77 -6.29 24.80
N PRO A 284 -10.90 -6.94 25.96
CA PRO A 284 -11.16 -6.26 27.20
C PRO A 284 -9.93 -5.43 27.62
N ILE A 285 -10.17 -4.27 28.21
CA ILE A 285 -9.13 -3.38 28.73
C ILE A 285 -8.96 -3.67 30.22
N GLY A 286 -7.77 -4.14 30.63
CA GLY A 286 -7.44 -4.28 32.05
C GLY A 286 -7.16 -2.93 32.73
N ASP A 287 -7.23 -2.87 34.07
CA ASP A 287 -7.18 -1.65 34.87
C ASP A 287 -6.00 -0.71 34.54
N HIS A 288 -4.82 -1.24 34.41
CA HIS A 288 -3.63 -0.44 34.08
C HIS A 288 -3.73 0.23 32.69
N LEU A 289 -4.13 -0.55 31.71
CA LEU A 289 -4.31 -0.01 30.36
C LEU A 289 -5.48 0.97 30.30
N HIS A 290 -6.54 0.72 31.07
CA HIS A 290 -7.68 1.62 31.20
C HIS A 290 -7.25 2.99 31.76
N SER A 291 -6.41 3.01 32.78
CA SER A 291 -5.90 4.26 33.36
C SER A 291 -5.09 5.06 32.33
N ILE A 292 -4.18 4.40 31.59
CA ILE A 292 -3.41 5.04 30.52
C ILE A 292 -4.33 5.64 29.45
N LEU A 293 -5.29 4.86 28.97
CA LEU A 293 -6.20 5.30 27.91
C LEU A 293 -7.11 6.45 28.39
N ARG A 294 -7.52 6.44 29.66
CA ARG A 294 -8.31 7.52 30.26
C ARG A 294 -7.52 8.84 30.35
N GLU A 295 -6.27 8.78 30.79
CA GLU A 295 -5.39 9.96 30.80
C GLU A 295 -5.19 10.51 29.38
N ARG A 296 -4.88 9.66 28.41
CA ARG A 296 -4.75 10.07 27.01
C ARG A 296 -6.03 10.62 26.42
N TRP A 297 -7.19 10.10 26.83
CA TRP A 297 -8.49 10.64 26.40
C TRP A 297 -8.71 12.08 26.83
N LEU A 298 -8.28 12.44 28.02
CA LEU A 298 -8.38 13.81 28.53
C LEU A 298 -7.49 14.80 27.73
N LEU A 299 -6.38 14.31 27.21
CA LEU A 299 -5.40 15.10 26.45
C LEU A 299 -5.55 14.96 24.93
N ARG A 300 -6.62 14.30 24.44
CA ARG A 300 -6.77 14.03 23.01
C ARG A 300 -6.88 15.31 22.18
N GLU A 301 -6.16 15.36 21.07
CA GLU A 301 -6.17 16.48 20.12
C GLU A 301 -6.79 16.09 18.76
N ASN A 302 -6.86 14.78 18.46
CA ASN A 302 -7.36 14.26 17.18
C ASN A 302 -7.96 12.85 17.36
N ASP A 303 -8.30 12.18 16.26
CA ASP A 303 -8.94 10.86 16.28
C ASP A 303 -8.03 9.72 16.72
N TRP A 304 -6.70 9.93 16.79
CA TRP A 304 -5.74 8.88 17.11
C TRP A 304 -5.46 8.79 18.61
N VAL A 305 -5.41 7.55 19.12
CA VAL A 305 -5.02 7.28 20.50
C VAL A 305 -3.53 7.64 20.73
N PHE A 306 -2.71 7.39 19.72
CA PHE A 306 -1.27 7.64 19.73
C PHE A 306 -0.87 8.55 18.57
N PRO A 307 -1.09 9.87 18.68
CA PRO A 307 -0.75 10.81 17.62
C PRO A 307 0.76 10.86 17.37
N ALA A 308 1.15 11.14 16.13
CA ALA A 308 2.55 11.29 15.77
C ALA A 308 3.20 12.45 16.49
N THR A 309 4.42 12.26 16.98
CA THR A 309 5.27 13.36 17.45
C THR A 309 5.76 14.18 16.25
N LYS A 310 6.15 15.46 16.47
CA LYS A 310 6.60 16.37 15.39
C LYS A 310 7.74 15.84 14.52
N MET A 311 8.51 14.88 15.01
CA MET A 311 9.46 14.12 14.19
C MET A 311 8.83 12.79 13.79
N PRO A 312 8.68 12.50 12.49
CA PRO A 312 8.26 11.18 12.03
C PRO A 312 9.36 10.19 12.34
N THR A 313 9.31 9.59 13.51
CA THR A 313 10.12 8.41 13.79
C THR A 313 9.56 7.26 12.97
N SER A 314 10.38 6.27 12.67
CA SER A 314 9.92 5.06 11.96
C SER A 314 8.76 4.35 12.66
N TRP A 315 8.40 4.76 13.89
CA TRP A 315 7.32 4.25 14.72
C TRP A 315 5.96 4.86 14.36
N ASN A 316 5.90 6.14 13.99
CA ASN A 316 4.66 6.90 13.81
C ASN A 316 4.33 7.21 12.34
N MET A 317 5.03 6.60 11.38
CA MET A 317 4.87 6.90 9.94
C MET A 317 3.44 6.72 9.38
N HIS A 318 2.55 6.04 10.08
CA HIS A 318 1.19 5.86 9.61
C HIS A 318 0.22 6.93 10.13
N ALA A 319 0.43 7.47 11.33
CA ALA A 319 -0.40 8.53 11.88
C ALA A 319 -0.22 9.86 11.12
N THR A 320 0.95 10.10 10.50
CA THR A 320 1.23 11.31 9.71
C THR A 320 0.78 11.26 8.25
N LYS A 321 0.46 10.09 7.70
CA LYS A 321 0.08 9.96 6.28
C LYS A 321 -1.42 9.93 6.00
N VAL A 322 -2.24 9.93 7.02
CA VAL A 322 -3.70 9.89 6.88
C VAL A 322 -4.32 11.28 6.98
N ASP A 323 -3.59 12.29 7.47
CA ASP A 323 -4.10 13.65 7.68
C ASP A 323 -3.70 14.64 6.56
N THR A 324 -3.21 14.15 5.41
CA THR A 324 -2.98 14.98 4.20
C THR A 324 -3.71 14.36 2.96
#